data_65cc419f880424829068727583e22abe
#
_entry.id   65cc419f880424829068727583e22abe
#
_cell.length_a   1.000
_cell.length_b   1.000
_cell.length_c   1.000
_cell.angle_alpha   90.00
_cell.angle_beta   90.00
_cell.angle_gamma   90.00
#
_symmetry.space_group_name_H-M   'P 1'
#
loop_
_entity.id
_entity.type
_entity.pdbx_description
1 polymer ?
#
loop_
_entity_poly.entity_id
_entity_poly.type
_entity_poly.pdbx_seq_one_letter_code
_entity_poly.pdbx_strand_id
1 'polypeptide(L)'
;DTPGLTIAALRTRARRLKRRHGIGLVVVDYLQLLQGSGRQSDGNRVQEISEISRGLKTLAKELNVPVLALSQLSRAVESRDDKRPQLSDLRESGSIEQDAAMVLLLFREEYYILSREPKRPIEGDDVKVYDDHAKWAAELDRVAGISELIVAKQRHGSTGKVRLHFEAKFTKFSDLADESQRYDDD
;
A
#
# COMPACT_ATOMS: atom_id res chain seq x y z
N ASP A 1 -5.18 -6.96 -19.96
CA ASP A 1 -5.84 -7.34 -18.72
C ASP A 1 -6.33 -8.78 -18.81
N THR A 2 -5.91 -9.66 -17.91
CA THR A 2 -6.27 -11.09 -17.97
C THR A 2 -6.54 -11.56 -16.55
N PRO A 3 -7.81 -11.78 -16.18
CA PRO A 3 -8.16 -12.30 -14.86
C PRO A 3 -7.65 -13.74 -14.68
N GLY A 4 -7.25 -14.09 -13.44
CA GLY A 4 -6.82 -15.45 -13.11
C GLY A 4 -5.49 -15.88 -13.76
N LEU A 5 -4.57 -14.95 -13.96
CA LEU A 5 -3.27 -15.25 -14.55
C LEU A 5 -2.43 -16.11 -13.58
N THR A 6 -1.97 -17.26 -14.06
CA THR A 6 -1.05 -18.08 -13.26
C THR A 6 0.35 -17.49 -13.25
N ILE A 7 1.12 -17.76 -12.18
CA ILE A 7 2.53 -17.31 -12.08
C ILE A 7 3.37 -17.82 -13.26
N ALA A 8 3.11 -19.03 -13.77
CA ALA A 8 3.78 -19.59 -14.93
C ALA A 8 3.46 -18.81 -16.21
N ALA A 9 2.19 -18.45 -16.43
CA ALA A 9 1.77 -17.66 -17.58
C ALA A 9 2.34 -16.23 -17.52
N LEU A 10 2.38 -15.62 -16.33
CA LEU A 10 3.02 -14.31 -16.11
C LEU A 10 4.50 -14.36 -16.51
N ARG A 11 5.25 -15.37 -16.05
CA ARG A 11 6.67 -15.54 -16.39
C ARG A 11 6.88 -15.66 -17.90
N THR A 12 6.07 -16.45 -18.58
CA THR A 12 6.15 -16.63 -20.04
C THR A 12 5.90 -15.30 -20.78
N ARG A 13 4.88 -14.56 -20.38
CA ARG A 13 4.55 -13.24 -20.97
C ARG A 13 5.64 -12.23 -20.72
N ALA A 14 6.13 -12.11 -19.48
CA ALA A 14 7.18 -11.16 -19.11
C ALA A 14 8.49 -11.42 -19.85
N ARG A 15 8.91 -12.70 -20.01
CA ARG A 15 10.06 -13.07 -20.84
C ARG A 15 9.91 -12.63 -22.29
N ARG A 16 8.73 -12.80 -22.88
CA ARG A 16 8.45 -12.38 -24.25
C ARG A 16 8.52 -10.85 -24.39
N LEU A 17 7.92 -10.13 -23.43
CA LEU A 17 7.95 -8.66 -23.41
C LEU A 17 9.38 -8.14 -23.20
N LYS A 18 10.16 -8.75 -22.30
CA LYS A 18 11.57 -8.38 -22.09
C LYS A 18 12.38 -8.52 -23.39
N ARG A 19 12.20 -9.63 -24.11
CA ARG A 19 12.92 -9.87 -25.39
C ARG A 19 12.48 -8.91 -26.50
N ARG A 20 11.19 -8.57 -26.56
CA ARG A 20 10.65 -7.72 -27.66
C ARG A 20 10.80 -6.22 -27.40
N HIS A 21 10.65 -5.81 -26.16
CA HIS A 21 10.50 -4.40 -25.80
C HIS A 21 11.49 -3.93 -24.74
N GLY A 22 12.33 -4.79 -24.21
CA GLY A 22 13.35 -4.41 -23.21
C GLY A 22 12.77 -3.85 -21.91
N ILE A 23 11.60 -4.36 -21.46
CA ILE A 23 10.94 -3.84 -20.25
C ILE A 23 11.91 -3.70 -19.08
N GLY A 24 11.80 -2.60 -18.31
CA GLY A 24 12.64 -2.28 -17.15
C GLY A 24 11.97 -2.49 -15.80
N LEU A 25 10.65 -2.76 -15.78
CA LEU A 25 9.87 -2.97 -14.55
C LEU A 25 8.68 -3.90 -14.85
N VAL A 26 8.33 -4.74 -13.91
CA VAL A 26 7.07 -5.50 -13.91
C VAL A 26 6.22 -5.04 -12.72
N VAL A 27 4.99 -4.61 -12.98
CA VAL A 27 4.02 -4.26 -11.94
C VAL A 27 2.92 -5.31 -11.90
N VAL A 28 2.60 -5.80 -10.70
CA VAL A 28 1.54 -6.77 -10.44
C VAL A 28 0.50 -6.15 -9.51
N ASP A 29 -0.69 -5.90 -10.06
CA ASP A 29 -1.82 -5.35 -9.31
C ASP A 29 -2.95 -6.40 -9.29
N TYR A 30 -3.16 -7.06 -8.23
CA TYR A 30 -2.41 -7.29 -6.99
C TYR A 30 -2.18 -8.80 -6.78
N LEU A 31 -1.31 -9.19 -5.85
CA LEU A 31 -0.85 -10.58 -5.66
C LEU A 31 -2.00 -11.59 -5.56
N GLN A 32 -3.08 -11.22 -4.86
CA GLN A 32 -4.19 -12.11 -4.57
C GLN A 32 -5.05 -12.44 -5.80
N LEU A 33 -4.85 -11.75 -6.94
CA LEU A 33 -5.48 -12.08 -8.23
C LEU A 33 -4.69 -13.10 -9.04
N LEU A 34 -3.43 -13.35 -8.69
CA LEU A 34 -2.65 -14.40 -9.31
C LEU A 34 -3.06 -15.77 -8.77
N GLN A 35 -2.87 -16.78 -9.61
CA GLN A 35 -3.09 -18.18 -9.26
C GLN A 35 -1.76 -18.93 -9.20
N GLY A 36 -1.67 -19.87 -8.26
CA GLY A 36 -0.58 -20.85 -8.22
C GLY A 36 -0.66 -21.82 -9.39
N SER A 37 0.30 -22.71 -9.49
CA SER A 37 0.37 -23.73 -10.54
C SER A 37 -0.51 -24.97 -10.26
N GLY A 38 -1.03 -25.12 -9.04
CA GLY A 38 -1.89 -26.23 -8.62
C GLY A 38 -3.35 -26.06 -9.03
N ARG A 39 -4.05 -27.20 -9.27
CA ARG A 39 -5.51 -27.19 -9.33
C ARG A 39 -6.06 -26.67 -8.01
N GLN A 40 -7.07 -25.78 -8.06
CA GLN A 40 -7.80 -25.28 -6.89
C GLN A 40 -8.11 -26.46 -5.93
N SER A 41 -7.29 -26.66 -4.92
CA SER A 41 -7.65 -27.45 -3.76
C SER A 41 -8.02 -26.44 -2.68
N ASP A 42 -9.31 -26.38 -2.37
CA ASP A 42 -9.85 -25.69 -1.21
C ASP A 42 -8.98 -25.98 0.01
N GLY A 43 -8.25 -24.97 0.50
CA GLY A 43 -7.65 -25.06 1.82
C GLY A 43 -6.27 -24.48 2.02
N ASN A 44 -5.51 -24.09 1.01
CA ASN A 44 -4.15 -23.58 1.29
C ASN A 44 -3.75 -22.30 0.58
N ARG A 45 -4.54 -21.24 0.80
CA ARG A 45 -4.25 -19.90 0.28
C ARG A 45 -2.86 -19.41 0.67
N VAL A 46 -2.40 -19.75 1.87
CA VAL A 46 -1.05 -19.42 2.35
C VAL A 46 0.04 -20.04 1.48
N GLN A 47 -0.14 -21.31 1.09
CA GLN A 47 0.84 -21.97 0.21
C GLN A 47 0.82 -21.39 -1.20
N GLU A 48 -0.36 -21.09 -1.73
CA GLU A 48 -0.51 -20.46 -3.04
C GLU A 48 0.18 -19.10 -3.11
N ILE A 49 -0.05 -18.23 -2.13
CA ILE A 49 0.63 -16.93 -2.03
C ILE A 49 2.14 -17.11 -1.88
N SER A 50 2.59 -18.13 -1.14
CA SER A 50 4.01 -18.44 -1.00
C SER A 50 4.64 -18.88 -2.31
N GLU A 51 3.94 -19.67 -3.11
CA GLU A 51 4.38 -20.07 -4.46
C GLU A 51 4.47 -18.85 -5.39
N ILE A 52 3.45 -17.99 -5.38
CA ILE A 52 3.40 -16.76 -6.18
C ILE A 52 4.57 -15.85 -5.80
N SER A 53 4.80 -15.61 -4.52
CA SER A 53 5.88 -14.75 -4.01
C SER A 53 7.26 -15.24 -4.49
N ARG A 54 7.55 -16.53 -4.30
CA ARG A 54 8.79 -17.15 -4.79
C ARG A 54 8.91 -17.07 -6.31
N GLY A 55 7.80 -17.28 -7.02
CA GLY A 55 7.73 -17.20 -8.48
C GLY A 55 8.07 -15.79 -8.99
N LEU A 56 7.57 -14.74 -8.35
CA LEU A 56 7.87 -13.36 -8.68
C LEU A 56 9.33 -13.00 -8.39
N LYS A 57 9.86 -13.47 -7.26
CA LYS A 57 11.30 -13.29 -6.94
C LYS A 57 12.21 -13.97 -7.96
N THR A 58 11.84 -15.18 -8.40
CA THR A 58 12.56 -15.91 -9.46
C THR A 58 12.48 -15.13 -10.77
N LEU A 59 11.28 -14.62 -11.13
CA LEU A 59 11.08 -13.83 -12.34
C LEU A 59 11.95 -12.57 -12.36
N ALA A 60 12.02 -11.84 -11.25
CA ALA A 60 12.86 -10.65 -11.12
C ALA A 60 14.34 -10.95 -11.41
N LYS A 61 14.84 -12.06 -10.85
CA LYS A 61 16.21 -12.51 -11.08
C LYS A 61 16.46 -12.93 -12.54
N GLU A 62 15.57 -13.75 -13.11
CA GLU A 62 15.68 -14.24 -14.48
C GLU A 62 15.72 -13.14 -15.53
N LEU A 63 14.90 -12.11 -15.34
CA LEU A 63 14.77 -11.00 -16.29
C LEU A 63 15.74 -9.86 -15.99
N ASN A 64 16.40 -9.90 -14.84
CA ASN A 64 17.17 -8.78 -14.30
C ASN A 64 16.39 -7.46 -14.34
N VAL A 65 15.16 -7.50 -13.79
CA VAL A 65 14.28 -6.34 -13.65
C VAL A 65 13.60 -6.35 -12.28
N PRO A 66 13.34 -5.19 -11.67
CA PRO A 66 12.53 -5.13 -10.47
C PRO A 66 11.09 -5.59 -10.74
N VAL A 67 10.50 -6.22 -9.74
CA VAL A 67 9.07 -6.55 -9.71
C VAL A 67 8.43 -5.80 -8.56
N LEU A 68 7.49 -4.93 -8.85
CA LEU A 68 6.63 -4.23 -7.88
C LEU A 68 5.31 -4.98 -7.79
N ALA A 69 5.04 -5.59 -6.64
CA ALA A 69 3.81 -6.31 -6.41
C ALA A 69 2.97 -5.59 -5.35
N LEU A 70 1.74 -5.26 -5.69
CA LEU A 70 0.76 -4.74 -4.74
C LEU A 70 0.18 -5.91 -3.94
N SER A 71 -0.10 -5.69 -2.67
CA SER A 71 -0.70 -6.69 -1.80
C SER A 71 -1.76 -6.07 -0.91
N GLN A 72 -2.88 -6.75 -0.77
CA GLN A 72 -3.91 -6.37 0.18
C GLN A 72 -3.46 -6.72 1.59
N LEU A 73 -3.74 -5.83 2.54
CA LEU A 73 -3.49 -6.05 3.96
C LEU A 73 -4.63 -6.80 4.64
N SER A 74 -4.31 -7.43 5.77
CA SER A 74 -5.32 -8.02 6.65
C SER A 74 -6.24 -6.94 7.23
N ARG A 75 -7.54 -7.25 7.30
CA ARG A 75 -8.52 -6.39 7.98
C ARG A 75 -8.26 -6.23 9.48
N ALA A 76 -7.39 -7.02 10.07
CA ALA A 76 -7.03 -6.90 11.49
C ALA A 76 -6.43 -5.52 11.84
N VAL A 77 -5.84 -4.81 10.86
CA VAL A 77 -5.37 -3.43 11.04
C VAL A 77 -6.51 -2.50 11.47
N GLU A 78 -7.74 -2.75 10.98
CA GLU A 78 -8.92 -1.92 11.28
C GLU A 78 -9.43 -2.05 12.72
N SER A 79 -9.03 -3.09 13.44
CA SER A 79 -9.42 -3.33 14.82
C SER A 79 -8.45 -2.77 15.86
N ARG A 80 -7.29 -2.26 15.43
CA ARG A 80 -6.29 -1.66 16.32
C ARG A 80 -6.57 -0.19 16.58
N ASP A 81 -6.08 0.34 17.71
CA ASP A 81 -6.12 1.78 18.01
C ASP A 81 -5.21 2.54 17.03
N ASP A 82 -3.95 2.12 16.91
CA ASP A 82 -3.06 2.61 15.85
C ASP A 82 -3.27 1.78 14.58
N LYS A 83 -3.86 2.43 13.59
CA LYS A 83 -4.20 1.83 12.28
C LYS A 83 -3.03 1.89 11.29
N ARG A 84 -1.83 2.28 11.73
CA ARG A 84 -0.63 2.19 10.89
C ARG A 84 -0.33 0.73 10.59
N PRO A 85 -0.23 0.37 9.30
CA PRO A 85 0.03 -1.00 8.90
C PRO A 85 1.42 -1.46 9.30
N GLN A 86 1.55 -2.76 9.58
CA GLN A 86 2.79 -3.42 10.00
C GLN A 86 3.06 -4.65 9.12
N LEU A 87 4.27 -5.19 9.17
CA LEU A 87 4.63 -6.41 8.42
C LEU A 87 3.70 -7.59 8.72
N SER A 88 3.25 -7.72 9.97
CA SER A 88 2.29 -8.75 10.38
C SER A 88 0.93 -8.65 9.69
N ASP A 89 0.59 -7.49 9.12
CA ASP A 89 -0.66 -7.28 8.38
C ASP A 89 -0.59 -7.80 6.93
N LEU A 90 0.60 -8.15 6.45
CA LEU A 90 0.79 -8.93 5.22
C LEU A 90 0.35 -10.38 5.45
N ARG A 91 -0.86 -10.56 5.94
CA ARG A 91 -1.45 -11.83 6.35
C ARG A 91 -1.49 -12.81 5.19
N GLU A 92 -1.46 -14.10 5.49
CA GLU A 92 -1.43 -15.25 4.59
C GLU A 92 -0.05 -15.60 4.03
N SER A 93 1.00 -14.81 4.32
CA SER A 93 2.32 -15.20 3.85
C SER A 93 3.45 -14.54 4.64
N GLY A 94 3.89 -15.16 5.70
CA GLY A 94 5.26 -14.93 6.20
C GLY A 94 6.31 -15.05 5.09
N SER A 95 5.94 -15.68 3.97
CA SER A 95 6.77 -15.80 2.76
C SER A 95 6.90 -14.50 1.98
N ILE A 96 5.85 -13.64 1.86
CA ILE A 96 6.00 -12.32 1.20
C ILE A 96 7.06 -11.51 1.94
N GLU A 97 6.96 -11.46 3.26
CA GLU A 97 7.95 -10.76 4.06
C GLU A 97 9.36 -11.32 3.82
N GLN A 98 9.55 -12.65 3.82
CA GLN A 98 10.86 -13.28 3.61
C GLN A 98 11.40 -13.07 2.19
N ASP A 99 10.55 -13.14 1.17
CA ASP A 99 10.95 -13.09 -0.23
C ASP A 99 11.20 -11.65 -0.70
N ALA A 100 10.43 -10.68 -0.25
CA ALA A 100 10.56 -9.28 -0.65
C ALA A 100 11.92 -8.70 -0.23
N ALA A 101 12.54 -7.96 -1.13
CA ALA A 101 13.74 -7.17 -0.83
C ALA A 101 13.39 -5.89 -0.06
N MET A 102 12.23 -5.33 -0.35
CA MET A 102 11.67 -4.13 0.28
C MET A 102 10.18 -4.33 0.49
N VAL A 103 9.65 -3.84 1.61
CA VAL A 103 8.21 -3.76 1.90
C VAL A 103 7.88 -2.33 2.23
N LEU A 104 6.97 -1.77 1.44
CA LEU A 104 6.45 -0.42 1.58
C LEU A 104 4.99 -0.52 1.98
N LEU A 105 4.58 0.19 3.03
CA LEU A 105 3.21 0.25 3.51
C LEU A 105 2.73 1.69 3.42
N LEU A 106 1.51 1.88 2.90
CA LEU A 106 0.89 3.21 2.79
C LEU A 106 -0.12 3.40 3.92
N PHE A 107 -0.06 4.58 4.55
CA PHE A 107 -1.00 4.98 5.59
C PHE A 107 -1.48 6.40 5.36
N ARG A 108 -2.78 6.64 5.55
CA ARG A 108 -3.42 7.96 5.49
C ARG A 108 -4.31 8.12 6.71
N GLU A 109 -3.85 8.92 7.66
CA GLU A 109 -4.61 9.21 8.88
C GLU A 109 -5.91 9.95 8.58
N GLU A 110 -5.86 10.90 7.65
CA GLU A 110 -7.01 11.65 7.12
C GLU A 110 -8.20 10.73 6.78
N TYR A 111 -7.95 9.58 6.15
CA TYR A 111 -8.99 8.62 5.76
C TYR A 111 -9.81 8.13 6.96
N TYR A 112 -9.13 7.84 8.07
CA TYR A 112 -9.76 7.36 9.30
C TYR A 112 -10.47 8.47 10.06
N ILE A 113 -9.93 9.69 10.05
CA ILE A 113 -10.58 10.85 10.69
C ILE A 113 -11.85 11.21 9.94
N LEU A 114 -11.83 11.23 8.60
CA LEU A 114 -13.01 11.48 7.78
C LEU A 114 -14.12 10.45 8.03
N SER A 115 -13.79 9.18 8.27
CA SER A 115 -14.78 8.12 8.50
C SER A 115 -15.51 8.24 9.84
N ARG A 116 -15.02 9.06 10.78
CA ARG A 116 -15.59 9.29 12.11
C ARG A 116 -16.09 10.71 12.32
N GLU A 117 -16.47 11.41 11.23
CA GLU A 117 -17.04 12.76 11.31
C GLU A 117 -18.24 12.77 12.28
N PRO A 118 -18.21 13.59 13.35
CA PRO A 118 -19.33 13.72 14.26
C PRO A 118 -20.50 14.46 13.60
N LYS A 119 -21.64 14.49 14.29
CA LYS A 119 -22.79 15.28 13.82
C LYS A 119 -22.37 16.71 13.52
N ARG A 120 -22.67 17.18 12.31
CA ARG A 120 -22.46 18.60 11.95
C ARG A 120 -23.40 19.46 12.77
N PRO A 121 -22.89 20.51 13.44
CA PRO A 121 -23.74 21.41 14.25
C PRO A 121 -24.70 22.20 13.36
N ILE A 122 -25.91 22.36 13.85
CA ILE A 122 -26.91 23.25 13.28
C ILE A 122 -27.35 24.26 14.34
N GLU A 123 -27.99 25.36 13.92
CA GLU A 123 -28.47 26.36 14.85
C GLU A 123 -29.43 25.74 15.88
N GLY A 124 -29.17 26.00 17.18
CA GLY A 124 -29.93 25.45 18.31
C GLY A 124 -29.41 24.10 18.87
N ASP A 125 -28.35 23.52 18.31
CA ASP A 125 -27.71 22.34 18.91
C ASP A 125 -26.99 22.72 20.22
N ASP A 126 -26.73 21.67 21.05
CA ASP A 126 -25.96 21.80 22.29
C ASP A 126 -24.49 22.21 21.99
N VAL A 127 -23.92 23.00 22.89
CA VAL A 127 -22.51 23.44 22.85
C VAL A 127 -21.56 22.24 22.63
N LYS A 128 -21.89 21.10 23.23
CA LYS A 128 -21.09 19.86 23.04
C LYS A 128 -20.99 19.43 21.57
N VAL A 129 -22.04 19.58 20.77
CA VAL A 129 -22.04 19.21 19.34
C VAL A 129 -21.08 20.11 18.57
N TYR A 130 -21.05 21.42 18.89
CA TYR A 130 -20.10 22.36 18.30
C TYR A 130 -18.66 22.03 18.71
N ASP A 131 -18.42 21.74 19.98
CA ASP A 131 -17.10 21.41 20.49
C ASP A 131 -16.54 20.10 19.89
N ASP A 132 -17.37 19.06 19.80
CA ASP A 132 -16.97 17.78 19.23
C ASP A 132 -16.63 17.93 17.74
N HIS A 133 -17.43 18.68 16.99
CA HIS A 133 -17.15 18.95 15.57
C HIS A 133 -15.91 19.84 15.38
N ALA A 134 -15.71 20.85 16.23
CA ALA A 134 -14.54 21.71 16.18
C ALA A 134 -13.24 20.92 16.47
N LYS A 135 -13.25 20.01 17.44
CA LYS A 135 -12.12 19.13 17.75
C LYS A 135 -11.78 18.22 16.57
N TRP A 136 -12.80 17.59 15.99
CA TRP A 136 -12.63 16.74 14.80
C TRP A 136 -12.07 17.54 13.62
N ALA A 137 -12.58 18.75 13.34
CA ALA A 137 -12.11 19.60 12.26
C ALA A 137 -10.63 20.00 12.46
N ALA A 138 -10.25 20.36 13.70
CA ALA A 138 -8.86 20.68 14.03
C ALA A 138 -7.93 19.47 13.91
N GLU A 139 -8.40 18.27 14.26
CA GLU A 139 -7.64 17.03 14.06
C GLU A 139 -7.44 16.73 12.56
N LEU A 140 -8.50 16.89 11.76
CA LEU A 140 -8.47 16.70 10.31
C LEU A 140 -7.49 17.68 9.64
N ASP A 141 -7.53 18.94 10.01
CA ASP A 141 -6.66 19.99 9.42
C ASP A 141 -5.16 19.70 9.59
N ARG A 142 -4.77 19.08 10.71
CA ARG A 142 -3.38 18.71 10.98
C ARG A 142 -2.82 17.65 10.04
N VAL A 143 -3.67 16.82 9.46
CA VAL A 143 -3.27 15.67 8.65
C VAL A 143 -3.80 15.73 7.22
N ALA A 144 -4.51 16.81 6.88
CA ALA A 144 -5.11 16.99 5.55
C ALA A 144 -4.04 16.86 4.44
N GLY A 145 -4.31 16.00 3.48
CA GLY A 145 -3.40 15.76 2.36
C GLY A 145 -2.08 15.09 2.73
N ILE A 146 -1.89 14.61 3.97
CA ILE A 146 -0.66 13.92 4.38
C ILE A 146 -0.84 12.41 4.27
N SER A 147 0.15 11.76 3.66
CA SER A 147 0.29 10.31 3.62
C SER A 147 1.65 9.89 4.17
N GLU A 148 1.70 8.75 4.85
CA GLU A 148 2.95 8.14 5.29
C GLU A 148 3.30 6.95 4.38
N LEU A 149 4.49 6.96 3.80
CA LEU A 149 5.11 5.79 3.18
C LEU A 149 6.05 5.16 4.21
N ILE A 150 5.65 4.02 4.75
CA ILE A 150 6.39 3.30 5.79
C ILE A 150 7.28 2.27 5.10
N VAL A 151 8.59 2.46 5.17
CA VAL A 151 9.59 1.46 4.75
C VAL A 151 9.70 0.44 5.88
N ALA A 152 8.85 -0.58 5.85
CA ALA A 152 8.75 -1.57 6.92
C ALA A 152 9.86 -2.62 6.85
N LYS A 153 10.40 -2.85 5.64
CA LYS A 153 11.55 -3.73 5.40
C LYS A 153 12.39 -3.20 4.25
N GLN A 154 13.71 -3.26 4.42
CA GLN A 154 14.68 -3.00 3.35
C GLN A 154 15.95 -3.84 3.61
N ARG A 155 16.39 -4.67 2.63
CA ARG A 155 17.53 -5.56 2.83
C ARG A 155 18.88 -4.85 2.95
N HIS A 156 19.05 -3.76 2.21
CA HIS A 156 20.31 -3.05 2.08
C HIS A 156 20.16 -1.55 2.46
N GLY A 157 19.35 -1.26 3.48
CA GLY A 157 19.12 0.09 3.94
C GLY A 157 18.33 0.12 5.24
N SER A 158 18.10 1.32 5.76
CA SER A 158 17.34 1.54 6.99
C SER A 158 15.84 1.45 6.71
N THR A 159 15.09 0.98 7.69
CA THR A 159 13.63 1.19 7.77
C THR A 159 13.34 2.60 8.23
N GLY A 160 12.13 3.09 7.96
CA GLY A 160 11.75 4.44 8.34
C GLY A 160 10.41 4.85 7.75
N LYS A 161 10.11 6.14 7.83
CA LYS A 161 8.88 6.73 7.29
C LYS A 161 9.22 7.94 6.45
N VAL A 162 8.53 8.08 5.34
CA VAL A 162 8.57 9.26 4.47
C VAL A 162 7.17 9.86 4.42
N ARG A 163 7.05 11.15 4.69
CA ARG A 163 5.79 11.88 4.54
C ARG A 163 5.67 12.39 3.11
N LEU A 164 4.51 12.17 2.52
CA LEU A 164 4.17 12.56 1.16
C LEU A 164 2.90 13.42 1.19
N HIS A 165 2.76 14.31 0.23
CA HIS A 165 1.49 14.95 -0.06
C HIS A 165 0.61 14.01 -0.88
N PHE A 166 -0.67 13.89 -0.51
CA PHE A 166 -1.68 13.13 -1.26
C PHE A 166 -2.85 14.02 -1.63
N GLU A 167 -3.03 14.24 -2.91
CA GLU A 167 -4.16 14.97 -3.46
C GLU A 167 -5.29 14.00 -3.81
N ALA A 168 -6.29 13.91 -2.93
CA ALA A 168 -7.37 12.92 -3.04
C ALA A 168 -8.20 13.04 -4.33
N LYS A 169 -8.41 14.27 -4.82
CA LYS A 169 -9.17 14.58 -6.04
C LYS A 169 -8.58 13.89 -7.28
N PHE A 170 -7.26 13.75 -7.33
CA PHE A 170 -6.54 13.17 -8.45
C PHE A 170 -5.86 11.84 -8.12
N THR A 171 -6.03 11.33 -6.90
CA THR A 171 -5.33 10.13 -6.41
C THR A 171 -3.82 10.24 -6.63
N LYS A 172 -3.26 11.43 -6.42
CA LYS A 172 -1.89 11.77 -6.77
C LYS A 172 -1.03 11.93 -5.52
N PHE A 173 0.12 11.27 -5.51
CA PHE A 173 1.19 11.50 -4.55
C PHE A 173 2.21 12.47 -5.12
N SER A 174 2.77 13.32 -4.27
CA SER A 174 3.87 14.21 -4.57
C SER A 174 4.73 14.41 -3.32
N ASP A 175 5.88 15.05 -3.47
CA ASP A 175 6.68 15.43 -2.34
C ASP A 175 5.91 16.40 -1.44
N LEU A 176 6.08 16.25 -0.13
CA LEU A 176 5.58 17.22 0.82
C LEU A 176 6.49 18.46 0.70
N ALA A 177 5.90 19.59 0.33
CA ALA A 177 6.65 20.84 0.26
C ALA A 177 7.25 21.14 1.64
N ASP A 178 8.56 21.37 1.68
CA ASP A 178 9.26 21.79 2.90
C ASP A 178 8.76 23.19 3.28
N GLU A 179 8.22 23.37 4.48
CA GLU A 179 7.73 24.68 4.95
C GLU A 179 8.84 25.74 4.93
N SER A 180 10.10 25.33 4.91
CA SER A 180 11.26 26.22 4.80
C SER A 180 11.42 26.88 3.42
N GLN A 181 10.81 26.34 2.36
CA GLN A 181 10.91 26.90 1.01
C GLN A 181 9.77 27.88 0.64
N ARG A 182 8.83 28.12 1.53
CA ARG A 182 7.70 29.06 1.28
C ARG A 182 8.04 30.54 1.48
N TYR A 183 9.25 30.88 1.91
CA TYR A 183 9.63 32.26 2.28
C TYR A 183 10.67 32.91 1.38
N ASP A 184 11.09 32.28 0.27
CA ASP A 184 12.13 32.83 -0.61
C ASP A 184 11.62 33.36 -1.97
N ASP A 185 10.31 33.54 -2.16
CA ASP A 185 9.69 34.10 -3.37
C ASP A 185 8.90 35.41 -3.07
N ASP A 186 9.53 36.39 -2.38
CA ASP A 186 9.06 37.79 -2.33
C ASP A 186 10.16 38.76 -2.77
#